data_eff5b13d8ac2ce81584abc4ea0dfd3d7
#
_entry.id   eff5b13d8ac2ce81584abc4ea0dfd3d7
#
_cell.length_a   1.000
_cell.length_b   1.000
_cell.length_c   1.000
_cell.angle_alpha   90.00
_cell.angle_beta   90.00
_cell.angle_gamma   90.00
#
_symmetry.space_group_name_H-M   'P 1'
#
loop_
_entity.id
_entity.type
_entity.pdbx_description
1 polymer ?
#
loop_
_entity_poly.entity_id
_entity_poly.type
_entity_poly.pdbx_seq_one_letter_code
_entity_poly.pdbx_strand_id
1 'polypeptide(L)'
;QKAAKIVCEQYGGQLPADYDALRALPGIGDYTAGAVASISFGIPVPAVDGNVLRVFSRLYNDPAAVTEPAVKKAFTARVMEHQPPDAPGDYNQALMELGALVCVPNGAPLCEKCPLAHLCAARAAGTALELPHKAAPKPRRLQPVTLALVESPAGFLLQQRPQKGLLAGLWQPVLWEGEALAVGEVLARLQAMGVNTGTAAPEALPAAKHIFSHIEW
;
A
#
# COMPACT_ATOMS: atom_id res chain seq x y z
N GLN A 1 9.03 -8.22 -10.98
CA GLN A 1 9.42 -9.20 -12.01
C GLN A 1 8.69 -8.97 -13.34
N LYS A 2 7.34 -8.87 -13.39
CA LYS A 2 6.57 -8.65 -14.63
C LYS A 2 7.01 -7.36 -15.35
N ALA A 3 7.10 -6.24 -14.64
CA ALA A 3 7.56 -4.97 -15.21
C ALA A 3 8.97 -5.09 -15.83
N ALA A 4 9.91 -5.73 -15.11
CA ALA A 4 11.26 -5.92 -15.61
C ALA A 4 11.31 -6.73 -16.92
N LYS A 5 10.47 -7.77 -17.04
CA LYS A 5 10.36 -8.53 -18.31
C LYS A 5 9.90 -7.63 -19.46
N ILE A 6 8.84 -6.84 -19.24
CA ILE A 6 8.33 -5.91 -20.26
C ILE A 6 9.40 -4.90 -20.65
N VAL A 7 10.15 -4.35 -19.68
CA VAL A 7 11.23 -3.41 -19.95
C VAL A 7 12.32 -4.06 -20.82
N CYS A 8 12.71 -5.29 -20.54
CA CYS A 8 13.67 -6.01 -21.36
C CYS A 8 13.14 -6.31 -22.77
N GLU A 9 11.89 -6.76 -22.89
CA GLU A 9 11.30 -7.24 -24.15
C GLU A 9 10.87 -6.10 -25.07
N GLN A 10 10.33 -5.00 -24.52
CA GLN A 10 9.71 -3.92 -25.30
C GLN A 10 10.54 -2.63 -25.33
N TYR A 11 11.42 -2.43 -24.36
CA TYR A 11 12.20 -1.20 -24.21
C TYR A 11 13.73 -1.43 -24.20
N GLY A 12 14.18 -2.62 -24.63
CA GLY A 12 15.61 -2.92 -24.74
C GLY A 12 16.38 -2.88 -23.42
N GLY A 13 15.69 -3.13 -22.29
CA GLY A 13 16.29 -3.14 -20.97
C GLY A 13 16.40 -1.75 -20.30
N GLN A 14 15.91 -0.69 -20.93
CA GLN A 14 15.91 0.68 -20.39
C GLN A 14 14.49 1.11 -20.05
N LEU A 15 14.32 1.87 -18.96
CA LEU A 15 13.03 2.45 -18.63
C LEU A 15 12.63 3.49 -19.69
N PRO A 16 11.35 3.51 -20.12
CA PRO A 16 10.89 4.51 -21.07
C PRO A 16 10.91 5.92 -20.45
N ALA A 17 11.41 6.90 -21.19
CA ALA A 17 11.39 8.31 -20.83
C ALA A 17 10.03 8.95 -21.18
N ASP A 18 8.95 8.33 -20.71
CA ASP A 18 7.56 8.75 -20.93
C ASP A 18 6.71 8.36 -19.73
N TYR A 19 5.92 9.30 -19.23
CA TYR A 19 5.11 9.10 -18.01
C TYR A 19 4.04 8.02 -18.19
N ASP A 20 3.33 8.02 -19.32
CA ASP A 20 2.24 7.07 -19.56
C ASP A 20 2.77 5.65 -19.81
N ALA A 21 3.89 5.53 -20.51
CA ALA A 21 4.59 4.27 -20.69
C ALA A 21 5.11 3.69 -19.36
N LEU A 22 5.69 4.52 -18.49
CA LEU A 22 6.07 4.12 -17.12
C LEU A 22 4.86 3.64 -16.33
N ARG A 23 3.77 4.39 -16.36
CA ARG A 23 2.53 4.10 -15.64
C ARG A 23 1.86 2.82 -16.13
N ALA A 24 2.02 2.46 -17.40
CA ALA A 24 1.49 1.22 -17.97
C ALA A 24 2.23 -0.03 -17.48
N LEU A 25 3.41 0.10 -16.90
CA LEU A 25 4.17 -1.04 -16.37
C LEU A 25 3.50 -1.62 -15.11
N PRO A 26 3.38 -2.95 -15.00
CA PRO A 26 2.76 -3.60 -13.85
C PRO A 26 3.42 -3.23 -12.52
N GLY A 27 2.62 -2.72 -11.58
CA GLY A 27 3.09 -2.30 -10.25
C GLY A 27 3.64 -0.87 -10.18
N ILE A 28 3.62 -0.13 -11.28
CA ILE A 28 3.95 1.30 -11.32
C ILE A 28 2.64 2.11 -11.36
N GLY A 29 2.39 2.85 -10.29
CA GLY A 29 1.28 3.79 -10.17
C GLY A 29 1.70 5.22 -10.46
N ASP A 30 0.74 6.17 -10.38
CA ASP A 30 0.94 7.59 -10.66
C ASP A 30 2.14 8.19 -9.90
N TYR A 31 2.29 7.86 -8.61
CA TYR A 31 3.41 8.33 -7.79
C TYR A 31 4.76 7.84 -8.32
N THR A 32 4.90 6.53 -8.53
CA THR A 32 6.18 5.94 -8.99
C THR A 32 6.52 6.41 -10.39
N ALA A 33 5.53 6.46 -11.30
CA ALA A 33 5.72 6.98 -12.65
C ALA A 33 6.15 8.45 -12.61
N GLY A 34 5.51 9.27 -11.78
CA GLY A 34 5.85 10.69 -11.60
C GLY A 34 7.25 10.88 -11.03
N ALA A 35 7.64 10.10 -10.02
CA ALA A 35 8.97 10.16 -9.45
C ALA A 35 10.07 9.79 -10.47
N VAL A 36 9.91 8.65 -11.16
CA VAL A 36 10.88 8.22 -12.18
C VAL A 36 10.95 9.21 -13.35
N ALA A 37 9.80 9.65 -13.86
CA ALA A 37 9.73 10.57 -14.99
C ALA A 37 10.40 11.93 -14.66
N SER A 38 10.13 12.48 -13.49
CA SER A 38 10.68 13.79 -13.12
C SER A 38 12.13 13.73 -12.69
N ILE A 39 12.53 12.74 -11.88
CA ILE A 39 13.86 12.65 -11.30
C ILE A 39 14.89 12.13 -12.33
N SER A 40 14.52 11.09 -13.10
CA SER A 40 15.44 10.45 -14.03
C SER A 40 15.44 11.06 -15.43
N PHE A 41 14.29 11.64 -15.83
CA PHE A 41 14.12 12.13 -17.21
C PHE A 41 13.79 13.62 -17.31
N GLY A 42 13.67 14.33 -16.18
CA GLY A 42 13.36 15.77 -16.17
C GLY A 42 11.97 16.11 -16.72
N ILE A 43 11.05 15.16 -16.76
CA ILE A 43 9.70 15.38 -17.27
C ILE A 43 8.88 16.11 -16.20
N PRO A 44 8.21 17.24 -16.52
CA PRO A 44 7.47 18.04 -15.55
C PRO A 44 6.11 17.39 -15.20
N VAL A 45 6.17 16.37 -14.37
CA VAL A 45 5.01 15.64 -13.83
C VAL A 45 5.14 15.49 -12.31
N PRO A 46 4.04 15.48 -11.56
CA PRO A 46 4.08 15.45 -10.12
C PRO A 46 4.27 14.03 -9.58
N ALA A 47 4.97 13.93 -8.44
CA ALA A 47 5.04 12.69 -7.65
C ALA A 47 4.32 12.89 -6.31
N VAL A 48 3.01 12.66 -6.30
CA VAL A 48 2.16 12.93 -5.13
C VAL A 48 1.93 11.66 -4.31
N ASP A 49 2.53 11.64 -3.13
CA ASP A 49 2.33 10.61 -2.11
C ASP A 49 1.60 11.17 -0.87
N GLY A 50 1.50 10.35 0.19
CA GLY A 50 0.92 10.80 1.46
C GLY A 50 1.70 11.92 2.15
N ASN A 51 3.00 12.05 1.90
CA ASN A 51 3.82 13.14 2.44
C ASN A 51 3.47 14.45 1.75
N VAL A 52 3.42 14.45 0.44
CA VAL A 52 3.07 15.63 -0.36
C VAL A 52 1.64 16.09 -0.05
N LEU A 53 0.68 15.18 0.03
CA LEU A 53 -0.71 15.50 0.42
C LEU A 53 -0.77 16.16 1.81
N ARG A 54 0.00 15.68 2.77
CA ARG A 54 0.09 16.28 4.10
C ARG A 54 0.71 17.67 4.09
N VAL A 55 1.81 17.84 3.37
CA VAL A 55 2.48 19.15 3.24
C VAL A 55 1.50 20.16 2.66
N PHE A 56 0.84 19.83 1.57
CA PHE A 56 -0.10 20.74 0.90
C PHE A 56 -1.37 21.00 1.72
N SER A 57 -1.93 19.97 2.40
CA SER A 57 -3.05 20.16 3.33
C SER A 57 -2.70 21.18 4.41
N ARG A 58 -1.51 21.09 5.02
CA ARG A 58 -1.04 22.04 6.02
C ARG A 58 -0.68 23.39 5.45
N LEU A 59 -0.01 23.43 4.31
CA LEU A 59 0.42 24.67 3.66
C LEU A 59 -0.81 25.58 3.36
N TYR A 60 -1.89 24.97 2.86
CA TYR A 60 -3.12 25.70 2.53
C TYR A 60 -4.18 25.71 3.63
N ASN A 61 -3.91 25.05 4.77
CA ASN A 61 -4.88 24.82 5.85
C ASN A 61 -6.20 24.22 5.31
N ASP A 62 -6.08 23.24 4.42
CA ASP A 62 -7.22 22.64 3.74
C ASP A 62 -7.72 21.41 4.51
N PRO A 63 -8.94 21.43 5.08
CA PRO A 63 -9.48 20.35 5.88
C PRO A 63 -10.09 19.20 5.04
N ALA A 64 -10.04 19.29 3.71
CA ALA A 64 -10.59 18.25 2.87
C ALA A 64 -9.88 16.90 3.09
N ALA A 65 -10.64 15.81 3.08
CA ALA A 65 -10.11 14.49 3.35
C ALA A 65 -9.21 14.02 2.19
N VAL A 66 -7.89 13.98 2.42
CA VAL A 66 -6.88 13.64 1.40
C VAL A 66 -6.98 12.21 0.86
N THR A 67 -7.79 11.37 1.47
CA THR A 67 -8.10 10.02 0.99
C THR A 67 -9.17 9.97 -0.10
N GLU A 68 -9.92 11.06 -0.29
CA GLU A 68 -10.95 11.16 -1.32
C GLU A 68 -10.30 11.40 -2.70
N PRO A 69 -10.70 10.63 -3.75
CA PRO A 69 -10.09 10.75 -5.09
C PRO A 69 -10.17 12.15 -5.70
N ALA A 70 -11.30 12.83 -5.51
CA ALA A 70 -11.49 14.20 -6.01
C ALA A 70 -10.54 15.19 -5.32
N VAL A 71 -10.37 15.05 -4.00
CA VAL A 71 -9.44 15.87 -3.20
C VAL A 71 -8.00 15.62 -3.63
N LYS A 72 -7.61 14.34 -3.77
CA LYS A 72 -6.28 13.98 -4.26
C LYS A 72 -6.00 14.59 -5.63
N LYS A 73 -6.96 14.55 -6.55
CA LYS A 73 -6.84 15.18 -7.87
C LYS A 73 -6.64 16.70 -7.77
N ALA A 74 -7.41 17.39 -6.92
CA ALA A 74 -7.27 18.83 -6.70
C ALA A 74 -5.90 19.19 -6.12
N PHE A 75 -5.41 18.43 -5.13
CA PHE A 75 -4.07 18.65 -4.57
C PHE A 75 -2.97 18.38 -5.61
N THR A 76 -3.12 17.34 -6.44
CA THR A 76 -2.18 17.07 -7.54
C THR A 76 -2.09 18.25 -8.51
N ALA A 77 -3.22 18.87 -8.86
CA ALA A 77 -3.23 20.07 -9.70
C ALA A 77 -2.47 21.25 -9.04
N ARG A 78 -2.72 21.49 -7.73
CA ARG A 78 -1.97 22.51 -6.97
C ARG A 78 -0.46 22.24 -6.92
N VAL A 79 -0.04 20.98 -6.79
CA VAL A 79 1.38 20.60 -6.83
C VAL A 79 1.99 20.97 -8.18
N MET A 80 1.26 20.69 -9.27
CA MET A 80 1.70 21.03 -10.63
C MET A 80 1.82 22.54 -10.86
N GLU A 81 0.93 23.35 -10.29
CA GLU A 81 0.96 24.83 -10.43
C GLU A 81 2.26 25.44 -9.88
N HIS A 82 2.91 24.76 -8.93
CA HIS A 82 4.13 25.22 -8.29
C HIS A 82 5.40 24.52 -8.79
N GLN A 83 5.26 23.51 -9.64
CA GLN A 83 6.39 22.74 -10.13
C GLN A 83 7.19 23.53 -11.18
N PRO A 84 8.48 23.84 -10.96
CA PRO A 84 9.30 24.50 -11.95
C PRO A 84 9.57 23.53 -13.12
N PRO A 85 9.40 23.99 -14.38
CA PRO A 85 9.55 23.14 -15.55
C PRO A 85 11.01 22.71 -15.81
N ASP A 86 11.96 23.46 -15.31
CA ASP A 86 13.41 23.24 -15.47
C ASP A 86 14.04 22.38 -14.34
N ALA A 87 13.32 22.18 -13.23
CA ALA A 87 13.79 21.38 -12.10
C ALA A 87 12.68 20.51 -11.46
N PRO A 88 11.90 19.75 -12.24
CA PRO A 88 10.76 18.99 -11.71
C PRO A 88 11.19 17.87 -10.76
N GLY A 89 12.34 17.25 -11.01
CA GLY A 89 12.88 16.20 -10.14
C GLY A 89 13.28 16.72 -8.77
N ASP A 90 13.99 17.84 -8.72
CA ASP A 90 14.42 18.48 -7.46
C ASP A 90 13.22 18.94 -6.64
N TYR A 91 12.21 19.50 -7.29
CA TYR A 91 10.96 19.91 -6.65
C TYR A 91 10.23 18.73 -6.01
N ASN A 92 10.05 17.62 -6.74
CA ASN A 92 9.41 16.44 -6.19
C ASN A 92 10.20 15.83 -5.02
N GLN A 93 11.54 15.75 -5.13
CA GLN A 93 12.39 15.27 -4.04
C GLN A 93 12.31 16.20 -2.83
N ALA A 94 12.39 17.50 -3.01
CA ALA A 94 12.28 18.47 -1.92
C ALA A 94 10.95 18.34 -1.16
N LEU A 95 9.83 18.13 -1.86
CA LEU A 95 8.52 17.89 -1.23
C LEU A 95 8.48 16.57 -0.43
N MET A 96 9.08 15.50 -0.96
CA MET A 96 9.18 14.21 -0.25
C MET A 96 10.00 14.35 1.03
N GLU A 97 11.19 14.98 0.94
CA GLU A 97 12.08 15.18 2.07
C GLU A 97 11.46 16.13 3.12
N LEU A 98 10.84 17.22 2.69
CA LEU A 98 10.12 18.12 3.58
C LEU A 98 9.05 17.38 4.36
N GLY A 99 8.29 16.51 3.69
CA GLY A 99 7.27 15.68 4.34
C GLY A 99 7.87 14.64 5.28
N ALA A 100 8.96 14.01 4.92
CA ALA A 100 9.57 12.95 5.71
C ALA A 100 10.34 13.46 6.95
N LEU A 101 11.03 14.59 6.81
CA LEU A 101 12.01 15.05 7.80
C LEU A 101 11.55 16.25 8.63
N VAL A 102 10.68 17.10 8.10
CA VAL A 102 10.26 18.35 8.74
C VAL A 102 8.77 18.37 9.04
N CYS A 103 7.94 18.21 8.01
CA CYS A 103 6.48 18.21 8.15
C CYS A 103 5.97 16.79 8.45
N VAL A 104 6.48 16.19 9.51
CA VAL A 104 6.32 14.77 9.88
C VAL A 104 4.85 14.36 10.10
N PRO A 105 4.51 13.06 9.87
CA PRO A 105 3.14 12.56 10.01
C PRO A 105 2.70 12.35 11.45
N ASN A 106 3.64 12.01 12.33
CA ASN A 106 3.36 11.65 13.73
C ASN A 106 4.02 12.65 14.67
N GLY A 107 3.26 13.13 15.65
CA GLY A 107 3.72 14.14 16.57
C GLY A 107 3.77 15.56 15.98
N ALA A 108 4.42 16.48 16.67
CA ALA A 108 4.52 17.87 16.24
C ALA A 108 5.46 18.02 15.04
N PRO A 109 5.03 18.66 13.96
CA PRO A 109 5.92 18.97 12.84
C PRO A 109 6.97 20.01 13.28
N LEU A 110 8.16 19.94 12.69
CA LEU A 110 9.30 20.82 13.02
C LEU A 110 9.15 22.18 12.32
N CYS A 111 8.06 22.90 12.64
CA CYS A 111 7.70 24.15 11.94
C CYS A 111 8.80 25.22 12.02
N GLU A 112 9.56 25.27 13.09
CA GLU A 112 10.66 26.23 13.27
C GLU A 112 11.86 25.96 12.33
N LYS A 113 11.96 24.74 11.81
CA LYS A 113 12.98 24.36 10.81
C LYS A 113 12.44 24.34 9.38
N CYS A 114 11.14 24.64 9.22
CA CYS A 114 10.48 24.53 7.93
C CYS A 114 10.78 25.75 7.03
N PRO A 115 11.34 25.58 5.85
CA PRO A 115 11.60 26.70 4.93
C PRO A 115 10.32 27.37 4.46
N LEU A 116 9.17 26.68 4.49
CA LEU A 116 7.86 27.20 4.11
C LEU A 116 7.05 27.72 5.30
N ALA A 117 7.64 27.86 6.49
CA ALA A 117 6.94 28.26 7.72
C ALA A 117 6.18 29.59 7.59
N HIS A 118 6.75 30.53 6.86
CA HIS A 118 6.19 31.87 6.64
C HIS A 118 4.99 31.89 5.68
N LEU A 119 4.83 30.86 4.87
CA LEU A 119 3.72 30.66 3.93
C LEU A 119 2.64 29.71 4.45
N CYS A 120 2.91 28.99 5.55
CA CYS A 120 2.06 27.90 6.01
C CYS A 120 0.82 28.41 6.76
N ALA A 121 -0.34 28.30 6.14
CA ALA A 121 -1.61 28.73 6.72
C ALA A 121 -2.01 27.90 7.95
N ALA A 122 -1.74 26.60 7.98
CA ALA A 122 -2.02 25.76 9.17
C ALA A 122 -1.12 26.12 10.35
N ARG A 123 0.15 26.52 10.12
CA ARG A 123 1.01 27.04 11.19
C ARG A 123 0.47 28.34 11.75
N ALA A 124 0.08 29.26 10.87
CA ALA A 124 -0.49 30.53 11.28
C ALA A 124 -1.81 30.37 12.06
N ALA A 125 -2.63 29.40 11.70
CA ALA A 125 -3.89 29.10 12.36
C ALA A 125 -3.75 28.18 13.60
N GLY A 126 -2.58 27.59 13.85
CA GLY A 126 -2.38 26.63 14.94
C GLY A 126 -2.97 25.24 14.69
N THR A 127 -3.40 24.91 13.48
CA THR A 127 -4.13 23.67 13.12
C THR A 127 -3.24 22.58 12.50
N ALA A 128 -1.93 22.76 12.47
CA ALA A 128 -1.01 21.84 11.79
C ALA A 128 -1.07 20.38 12.30
N LEU A 129 -1.44 20.17 13.56
CA LEU A 129 -1.58 18.83 14.16
C LEU A 129 -2.88 18.13 13.75
N GLU A 130 -3.89 18.88 13.34
CA GLU A 130 -5.18 18.36 12.92
C GLU A 130 -5.17 17.87 11.46
N LEU A 131 -4.17 18.30 10.68
CA LEU A 131 -4.07 18.02 9.25
C LEU A 131 -2.94 17.02 8.91
N PRO A 132 -3.14 16.19 7.89
CA PRO A 132 -4.28 16.15 6.97
C PRO A 132 -5.45 15.36 7.54
N HIS A 133 -6.66 15.71 7.18
CA HIS A 133 -7.82 14.87 7.46
C HIS A 133 -7.82 13.64 6.52
N LYS A 134 -8.31 12.53 7.06
CA LYS A 134 -8.52 11.29 6.32
C LYS A 134 -9.95 10.84 6.52
N ALA A 135 -10.61 10.39 5.46
CA ALA A 135 -11.90 9.73 5.60
C ALA A 135 -11.76 8.51 6.52
N ALA A 136 -12.79 8.24 7.29
CA ALA A 136 -12.80 7.06 8.14
C ALA A 136 -12.57 5.78 7.29
N PRO A 137 -11.70 4.88 7.71
CA PRO A 137 -11.48 3.64 6.98
C PRO A 137 -12.77 2.82 6.97
N LYS A 138 -13.06 2.19 5.83
CA LYS A 138 -14.17 1.24 5.76
C LYS A 138 -13.94 0.10 6.75
N PRO A 139 -15.01 -0.38 7.42
CA PRO A 139 -14.89 -1.55 8.28
C PRO A 139 -14.29 -2.73 7.53
N ARG A 140 -13.40 -3.46 8.17
CA ARG A 140 -12.87 -4.71 7.60
C ARG A 140 -13.97 -5.76 7.61
N ARG A 141 -13.97 -6.60 6.56
CA ARG A 141 -14.82 -7.78 6.54
C ARG A 141 -14.22 -8.82 7.49
N LEU A 142 -14.96 -9.22 8.49
CA LEU A 142 -14.61 -10.37 9.31
C LEU A 142 -14.88 -11.65 8.52
N GLN A 143 -13.87 -12.49 8.40
CA GLN A 143 -13.94 -13.74 7.66
C GLN A 143 -13.37 -14.85 8.53
N PRO A 144 -14.23 -15.75 9.05
CA PRO A 144 -13.73 -16.92 9.79
C PRO A 144 -12.88 -17.77 8.87
N VAL A 145 -11.86 -18.39 9.44
CA VAL A 145 -10.95 -19.27 8.71
C VAL A 145 -10.66 -20.48 9.59
N THR A 146 -10.75 -21.67 9.00
CA THR A 146 -10.25 -22.88 9.64
C THR A 146 -8.95 -23.29 8.97
N LEU A 147 -7.92 -23.51 9.77
CA LEU A 147 -6.59 -23.92 9.32
C LEU A 147 -6.25 -25.27 9.92
N ALA A 148 -5.81 -26.21 9.08
CA ALA A 148 -5.31 -27.51 9.52
C ALA A 148 -3.81 -27.60 9.29
N LEU A 149 -3.06 -27.81 10.37
CA LEU A 149 -1.65 -28.19 10.33
C LEU A 149 -1.58 -29.72 10.30
N VAL A 150 -1.21 -30.27 9.17
CA VAL A 150 -1.06 -31.72 8.99
C VAL A 150 0.42 -32.01 8.91
N GLU A 151 0.92 -32.73 9.92
CA GLU A 151 2.33 -33.09 10.04
C GLU A 151 2.52 -34.61 9.84
N SER A 152 3.61 -34.96 9.23
CA SER A 152 4.06 -36.34 9.06
C SER A 152 5.60 -36.42 9.21
N PRO A 153 6.20 -37.59 9.29
CA PRO A 153 7.67 -37.73 9.28
C PRO A 153 8.34 -37.10 8.04
N ALA A 154 7.58 -36.91 6.95
CA ALA A 154 8.07 -36.26 5.72
C ALA A 154 7.94 -34.74 5.75
N GLY A 155 7.29 -34.15 6.76
CA GLY A 155 7.07 -32.73 6.90
C GLY A 155 5.59 -32.35 6.92
N PHE A 156 5.31 -31.07 6.61
CA PHE A 156 3.96 -30.49 6.64
C PHE A 156 3.27 -30.59 5.29
N LEU A 157 1.97 -30.88 5.31
CA LEU A 157 1.13 -30.79 4.13
C LEU A 157 0.86 -29.31 3.82
N LEU A 158 1.24 -28.90 2.61
CA LEU A 158 0.98 -27.55 2.11
C LEU A 158 0.13 -27.61 0.84
N GLN A 159 -0.71 -26.62 0.67
CA GLN A 159 -1.45 -26.37 -0.57
C GLN A 159 -1.07 -25.02 -1.17
N GLN A 160 -1.08 -24.92 -2.48
CA GLN A 160 -0.86 -23.65 -3.15
C GLN A 160 -2.18 -22.89 -3.26
N ARG A 161 -2.16 -21.61 -2.91
CA ARG A 161 -3.31 -20.73 -3.08
C ARG A 161 -3.64 -20.51 -4.56
N PRO A 162 -4.90 -20.18 -4.86
CA PRO A 162 -5.30 -19.80 -6.21
C PRO A 162 -4.41 -18.67 -6.77
N GLN A 163 -4.28 -18.62 -8.10
CA GLN A 163 -3.44 -17.62 -8.78
C GLN A 163 -4.02 -16.19 -8.74
N LYS A 164 -5.20 -16.02 -8.14
CA LYS A 164 -5.88 -14.72 -7.95
C LYS A 164 -6.38 -14.58 -6.52
N GLY A 165 -6.51 -13.34 -6.06
CA GLY A 165 -7.03 -13.04 -4.72
C GLY A 165 -5.92 -12.80 -3.69
N LEU A 166 -6.30 -12.85 -2.41
CA LEU A 166 -5.39 -12.57 -1.29
C LEU A 166 -4.28 -13.63 -1.22
N LEU A 167 -3.02 -13.19 -1.10
CA LEU A 167 -1.85 -14.05 -1.05
C LEU A 167 -1.74 -15.05 -2.21
N ALA A 168 -2.16 -14.64 -3.42
CA ALA A 168 -2.21 -15.48 -4.61
C ALA A 168 -0.91 -16.23 -4.90
N GLY A 169 -1.03 -17.53 -5.18
CA GLY A 169 0.09 -18.40 -5.55
C GLY A 169 1.05 -18.77 -4.41
N LEU A 170 0.86 -18.27 -3.19
CA LEU A 170 1.69 -18.68 -2.05
C LEU A 170 1.31 -20.05 -1.54
N TRP A 171 2.28 -20.74 -0.96
CA TRP A 171 2.07 -22.02 -0.27
C TRP A 171 1.62 -21.78 1.17
N GLN A 172 0.66 -22.54 1.64
CA GLN A 172 0.08 -22.43 2.98
C GLN A 172 -0.32 -23.82 3.51
N PRO A 173 -0.51 -23.99 4.82
CA PRO A 173 -1.24 -25.13 5.37
C PRO A 173 -2.65 -25.23 4.78
N VAL A 174 -3.29 -26.37 4.90
CA VAL A 174 -4.67 -26.54 4.42
C VAL A 174 -5.59 -25.56 5.13
N LEU A 175 -6.35 -24.78 4.36
CA LEU A 175 -7.12 -23.67 4.87
C LEU A 175 -8.48 -23.57 4.16
N TRP A 176 -9.54 -23.34 4.93
CA TRP A 176 -10.90 -23.08 4.45
C TRP A 176 -11.34 -21.68 4.89
N GLU A 177 -11.57 -20.82 3.90
CA GLU A 177 -11.99 -19.43 4.10
C GLU A 177 -13.52 -19.33 4.20
N GLY A 178 -13.99 -18.46 5.09
CA GLY A 178 -15.41 -18.18 5.28
C GLY A 178 -16.12 -19.17 6.19
N GLU A 179 -15.42 -20.16 6.74
CA GLU A 179 -15.99 -21.23 7.52
C GLU A 179 -15.23 -21.46 8.83
N ALA A 180 -15.98 -21.58 9.91
CA ALA A 180 -15.50 -22.07 11.21
C ALA A 180 -15.92 -23.55 11.33
N LEU A 181 -15.06 -24.46 10.91
CA LEU A 181 -15.36 -25.89 10.85
C LEU A 181 -15.11 -26.55 12.20
N ALA A 182 -15.99 -27.50 12.57
CA ALA A 182 -15.75 -28.40 13.69
C ALA A 182 -14.68 -29.43 13.32
N VAL A 183 -14.03 -30.00 14.34
CA VAL A 183 -12.93 -30.97 14.17
C VAL A 183 -13.33 -32.15 13.26
N GLY A 184 -14.54 -32.69 13.44
CA GLY A 184 -15.03 -33.80 12.61
C GLY A 184 -15.17 -33.42 11.11
N GLU A 185 -15.57 -32.20 10.83
CA GLU A 185 -15.70 -31.69 9.46
C GLU A 185 -14.32 -31.48 8.82
N VAL A 186 -13.33 -30.99 9.59
CA VAL A 186 -11.92 -30.88 9.15
C VAL A 186 -11.38 -32.25 8.76
N LEU A 187 -11.57 -33.25 9.61
CA LEU A 187 -11.12 -34.63 9.33
C LEU A 187 -11.78 -35.20 8.08
N ALA A 188 -13.10 -35.03 7.94
CA ALA A 188 -13.81 -35.52 6.77
C ALA A 188 -13.32 -34.86 5.47
N ARG A 189 -13.06 -33.54 5.49
CA ARG A 189 -12.50 -32.83 4.34
C ARG A 189 -11.07 -33.23 4.00
N LEU A 190 -10.22 -33.46 5.01
CA LEU A 190 -8.86 -33.99 4.80
C LEU A 190 -8.90 -35.36 4.17
N GLN A 191 -9.76 -36.27 4.65
CA GLN A 191 -9.96 -37.60 4.06
C GLN A 191 -10.46 -37.52 2.61
N ALA A 192 -11.41 -36.60 2.31
CA ALA A 192 -11.87 -36.39 0.95
C ALA A 192 -10.75 -35.87 0.01
N MET A 193 -9.76 -35.19 0.55
CA MET A 193 -8.54 -34.77 -0.18
C MET A 193 -7.51 -35.94 -0.32
N GLY A 194 -7.80 -37.13 0.16
CA GLY A 194 -6.89 -38.26 0.13
C GLY A 194 -5.83 -38.27 1.26
N VAL A 195 -5.99 -37.40 2.25
CA VAL A 195 -5.10 -37.37 3.41
C VAL A 195 -5.48 -38.48 4.38
N ASN A 196 -4.57 -39.46 4.63
CA ASN A 196 -4.77 -40.45 5.65
C ASN A 196 -4.47 -39.85 7.03
N THR A 197 -5.51 -39.55 7.79
CA THR A 197 -5.36 -39.01 9.14
C THR A 197 -5.06 -40.05 10.20
N GLY A 198 -5.06 -41.33 9.84
CA GLY A 198 -4.78 -42.44 10.75
C GLY A 198 -5.70 -42.46 11.97
N THR A 199 -5.13 -42.84 13.13
CA THR A 199 -5.79 -42.84 14.46
C THR A 199 -5.37 -41.61 15.30
N ALA A 200 -4.64 -40.67 14.74
CA ALA A 200 -4.17 -39.50 15.47
C ALA A 200 -5.37 -38.64 15.94
N ALA A 201 -5.39 -38.33 17.22
CA ALA A 201 -6.35 -37.36 17.75
C ALA A 201 -5.91 -35.93 17.36
N PRO A 202 -6.74 -35.17 16.68
CA PRO A 202 -6.39 -33.77 16.35
C PRO A 202 -6.37 -32.92 17.61
N GLU A 203 -5.38 -32.05 17.70
CA GLU A 203 -5.26 -31.06 18.76
C GLU A 203 -5.85 -29.71 18.29
N ALA A 204 -6.73 -29.15 19.10
CA ALA A 204 -7.24 -27.80 18.85
C ALA A 204 -6.24 -26.76 19.35
N LEU A 205 -5.66 -25.99 18.46
CA LEU A 205 -4.75 -24.89 18.79
C LEU A 205 -5.55 -23.63 19.17
N PRO A 206 -4.94 -22.71 19.96
CA PRO A 206 -5.57 -21.43 20.25
C PRO A 206 -5.91 -20.67 18.98
N ALA A 207 -7.06 -19.97 18.99
CA ALA A 207 -7.46 -19.12 17.87
C ALA A 207 -6.42 -18.00 17.67
N ALA A 208 -6.08 -17.76 16.41
CA ALA A 208 -5.20 -16.68 16.00
C ALA A 208 -5.98 -15.66 15.16
N LYS A 209 -5.51 -14.43 15.14
CA LYS A 209 -6.09 -13.34 14.38
C LYS A 209 -5.04 -12.76 13.45
N HIS A 210 -5.42 -12.52 12.19
CA HIS A 210 -4.58 -11.79 11.26
C HIS A 210 -5.37 -10.68 10.57
N ILE A 211 -4.75 -9.48 10.51
CA ILE A 211 -5.40 -8.27 10.00
C ILE A 211 -4.75 -7.86 8.68
N PHE A 212 -5.53 -7.93 7.61
CA PHE A 212 -5.20 -7.33 6.33
C PHE A 212 -5.84 -5.95 6.19
N SER A 213 -5.55 -5.23 5.11
CA SER A 213 -6.12 -3.89 4.88
C SER A 213 -7.65 -3.88 4.79
N HIS A 214 -8.28 -4.94 4.29
CA HIS A 214 -9.72 -5.02 4.00
C HIS A 214 -10.43 -6.24 4.57
N ILE A 215 -9.68 -7.20 5.11
CA ILE A 215 -10.19 -8.45 5.71
C ILE A 215 -9.48 -8.66 7.05
N GLU A 216 -10.21 -9.25 7.97
CA GLU A 216 -9.71 -9.78 9.24
C GLU A 216 -10.04 -11.27 9.31
N TRP A 217 -9.01 -12.11 9.48
CA TRP A 217 -9.10 -13.55 9.71
C TRP A 217 -8.98 -13.85 11.19
#